data_52709198ecc6ab00b1211643eadf9e68
#
_entry.id   52709198ecc6ab00b1211643eadf9e68
#
_cell.length_a   1.000
_cell.length_b   1.000
_cell.length_c   1.000
_cell.angle_alpha   90.00
_cell.angle_beta   90.00
_cell.angle_gamma   90.00
#
_symmetry.space_group_name_H-M   'P 1'
#
loop_
_entity.id
_entity.type
_entity.pdbx_description
1 polymer ?
#
loop_
_entity_poly.entity_id
_entity_poly.type
_entity_poly.pdbx_seq_one_letter_code
_entity_poly.pdbx_strand_id
1 'polypeptide(L)'
;MNRTEAREKATALVAQMTIEEAASQLLHSSPAIPRLGIPAYDWWSEALHGVARAGTATCYPQAIGLGATFDRELLQKIAGSIALEARAKYNAYSRLGDRTRYKGVTMWSPNINIFRDPRWGRGQETYGEDPVLTASLGCAFVEGLQTKRDGYLTTAACAKHFAVHSGPEALRHSFD
;
A
#
# COMPACT_ATOMS: atom_id res chain seq x y z
N MET A 1 15.75 -4.24 -13.91
CA MET A 1 15.40 -2.87 -14.38
C MET A 1 15.60 -1.90 -13.25
N ASN A 2 16.42 -0.89 -13.42
CA ASN A 2 16.60 0.17 -12.42
C ASN A 2 15.53 1.28 -12.60
N ARG A 3 15.53 2.27 -11.68
CA ARG A 3 14.52 3.34 -11.68
C ARG A 3 14.58 4.23 -12.93
N THR A 4 15.77 4.49 -13.44
CA THR A 4 15.96 5.31 -14.64
C THR A 4 15.40 4.62 -15.87
N GLU A 5 15.78 3.35 -16.10
CA GLU A 5 15.25 2.54 -17.19
C GLU A 5 13.72 2.40 -17.12
N ALA A 6 13.16 2.24 -15.91
CA ALA A 6 11.72 2.16 -15.73
C ALA A 6 11.02 3.47 -16.12
N ARG A 7 11.63 4.60 -15.76
CA ARG A 7 11.10 5.95 -16.10
C ARG A 7 11.15 6.20 -17.60
N GLU A 8 12.25 5.85 -18.25
CA GLU A 8 12.41 6.00 -19.70
C GLU A 8 11.35 5.19 -20.46
N LYS A 9 11.16 3.91 -20.08
CA LYS A 9 10.11 3.07 -20.66
C LYS A 9 8.71 3.64 -20.42
N ALA A 10 8.42 4.11 -19.21
CA ALA A 10 7.12 4.72 -18.90
C ALA A 10 6.90 5.98 -19.73
N THR A 11 7.90 6.86 -19.88
CA THR A 11 7.81 8.06 -20.71
C THR A 11 7.53 7.70 -22.17
N ALA A 12 8.21 6.68 -22.71
CA ALA A 12 8.00 6.23 -24.08
C ALA A 12 6.59 5.64 -24.31
N LEU A 13 6.03 4.97 -23.31
CA LEU A 13 4.66 4.45 -23.36
C LEU A 13 3.63 5.59 -23.27
N VAL A 14 3.81 6.52 -22.33
CA VAL A 14 2.90 7.66 -22.15
C VAL A 14 2.86 8.54 -23.40
N ALA A 15 3.99 8.74 -24.09
CA ALA A 15 4.04 9.49 -25.34
C ALA A 15 3.20 8.88 -26.49
N GLN A 16 2.83 7.61 -26.36
CA GLN A 16 1.99 6.91 -27.34
C GLN A 16 0.51 6.83 -26.93
N MET A 17 0.16 7.26 -25.71
CA MET A 17 -1.21 7.25 -25.20
C MET A 17 -2.02 8.40 -25.81
N THR A 18 -3.32 8.18 -25.98
CA THR A 18 -4.27 9.29 -26.16
C THR A 18 -4.49 9.98 -24.81
N ILE A 19 -5.09 11.17 -24.82
CA ILE A 19 -5.40 11.90 -23.59
C ILE A 19 -6.36 11.09 -22.70
N GLU A 20 -7.34 10.42 -23.29
CA GLU A 20 -8.31 9.58 -22.58
C GLU A 20 -7.62 8.36 -21.96
N GLU A 21 -6.72 7.71 -22.70
CA GLU A 21 -5.93 6.60 -22.16
C GLU A 21 -5.05 7.04 -21.00
N ALA A 22 -4.33 8.15 -21.14
CA ALA A 22 -3.48 8.69 -20.07
C ALA A 22 -4.31 9.09 -18.85
N ALA A 23 -5.46 9.76 -19.02
CA ALA A 23 -6.38 10.11 -17.94
C ALA A 23 -6.93 8.87 -17.23
N SER A 24 -7.25 7.81 -17.95
CA SER A 24 -7.74 6.55 -17.37
C SER A 24 -6.74 5.87 -16.44
N GLN A 25 -5.43 6.08 -16.65
CA GLN A 25 -4.37 5.53 -15.80
C GLN A 25 -4.23 6.25 -14.44
N LEU A 26 -4.89 7.38 -14.25
CA LEU A 26 -4.88 8.12 -12.98
C LEU A 26 -5.91 7.58 -11.95
N LEU A 27 -6.76 6.65 -12.36
CA LEU A 27 -7.72 5.99 -11.47
C LEU A 27 -7.04 4.88 -10.67
N HIS A 28 -7.57 4.58 -9.47
CA HIS A 28 -7.07 3.42 -8.72
C HIS A 28 -7.27 2.10 -9.44
N SER A 29 -8.27 2.01 -10.32
CA SER A 29 -8.52 0.87 -11.21
C SER A 29 -8.12 1.27 -12.63
N SER A 30 -6.83 1.15 -12.94
CA SER A 30 -6.28 1.49 -14.25
C SER A 30 -6.66 0.40 -15.27
N PRO A 31 -7.39 0.73 -16.35
CA PRO A 31 -7.74 -0.24 -17.37
C PRO A 31 -6.54 -0.67 -18.20
N ALA A 32 -6.66 -1.81 -18.85
CA ALA A 32 -5.67 -2.25 -19.83
C ALA A 32 -5.62 -1.34 -21.05
N ILE A 33 -4.44 -1.18 -21.65
CA ILE A 33 -4.26 -0.57 -22.97
C ILE A 33 -3.60 -1.63 -23.88
N PRO A 34 -4.41 -2.53 -24.48
CA PRO A 34 -3.88 -3.69 -25.19
C PRO A 34 -2.94 -3.35 -26.35
N ARG A 35 -3.20 -2.27 -27.09
CA ARG A 35 -2.33 -1.82 -28.19
C ARG A 35 -0.92 -1.43 -27.77
N LEU A 36 -0.74 -1.09 -26.48
CA LEU A 36 0.57 -0.77 -25.88
C LEU A 36 1.13 -1.89 -25.01
N GLY A 37 0.43 -3.03 -24.95
CA GLY A 37 0.83 -4.15 -24.09
C GLY A 37 0.72 -3.87 -22.60
N ILE A 38 -0.06 -2.85 -22.20
CA ILE A 38 -0.24 -2.48 -20.79
C ILE A 38 -1.42 -3.28 -20.22
N PRO A 39 -1.20 -4.14 -19.21
CA PRO A 39 -2.28 -4.87 -18.56
C PRO A 39 -3.07 -3.96 -17.63
N ALA A 40 -4.31 -4.33 -17.31
CA ALA A 40 -5.05 -3.70 -16.24
C ALA A 40 -4.31 -3.86 -14.90
N TYR A 41 -4.44 -2.86 -14.04
CA TYR A 41 -3.88 -2.90 -12.69
C TYR A 41 -4.79 -2.14 -11.71
N ASP A 42 -5.12 -2.77 -10.58
CA ASP A 42 -5.80 -2.07 -9.49
C ASP A 42 -4.77 -1.71 -8.41
N TRP A 43 -4.63 -0.41 -8.14
CA TRP A 43 -3.68 0.16 -7.20
C TRP A 43 -4.11 -0.01 -5.74
N TRP A 44 -5.36 -0.44 -5.52
CA TRP A 44 -5.92 -0.56 -4.18
C TRP A 44 -5.73 -1.97 -3.63
N SER A 45 -4.70 -2.14 -2.82
CA SER A 45 -4.52 -3.32 -1.98
C SER A 45 -4.26 -2.89 -0.55
N GLU A 46 -4.68 -3.72 0.42
CA GLU A 46 -4.62 -3.40 1.84
C GLU A 46 -3.74 -4.39 2.58
N ALA A 47 -2.88 -3.88 3.48
CA ALA A 47 -1.95 -4.70 4.25
C ALA A 47 -1.57 -4.06 5.61
N LEU A 48 -2.52 -3.48 6.34
CA LEU A 48 -2.23 -2.80 7.62
C LEU A 48 -1.70 -3.75 8.70
N HIS A 49 -2.23 -4.98 8.76
CA HIS A 49 -1.80 -6.02 9.69
C HIS A 49 -1.93 -7.43 9.09
N GLY A 50 -1.59 -7.56 7.83
CA GLY A 50 -1.72 -8.75 6.98
C GLY A 50 -2.39 -8.40 5.66
N VAL A 51 -2.20 -9.25 4.65
CA VAL A 51 -2.85 -9.05 3.34
C VAL A 51 -4.37 -9.17 3.51
N ALA A 52 -5.09 -8.11 3.18
CA ALA A 52 -6.53 -8.07 3.35
C ALA A 52 -7.30 -8.30 2.04
N ARG A 53 -8.47 -8.92 2.13
CA ARG A 53 -9.47 -9.08 1.06
C ARG A 53 -8.97 -9.83 -0.20
N ALA A 54 -7.90 -10.59 -0.07
CA ALA A 54 -7.32 -11.41 -1.14
C ALA A 54 -7.28 -12.91 -0.74
N GLY A 55 -8.40 -13.43 -0.25
CA GLY A 55 -8.50 -14.78 0.30
C GLY A 55 -7.88 -14.92 1.69
N THR A 56 -7.60 -16.14 2.13
CA THR A 56 -6.96 -16.41 3.42
C THR A 56 -5.54 -15.89 3.45
N ALA A 57 -5.16 -15.22 4.54
CA ALA A 57 -3.84 -14.66 4.77
C ALA A 57 -3.48 -14.69 6.26
N THR A 58 -2.19 -14.55 6.57
CA THR A 58 -1.73 -14.38 7.94
C THR A 58 -2.24 -13.06 8.50
N CYS A 59 -2.89 -13.11 9.66
CA CYS A 59 -3.40 -11.95 10.37
C CYS A 59 -2.50 -11.66 11.57
N TYR A 60 -1.96 -10.45 11.62
CA TYR A 60 -1.16 -9.94 12.74
C TYR A 60 -2.01 -9.06 13.65
N PRO A 61 -1.54 -8.69 14.85
CA PRO A 61 -2.22 -7.68 15.66
C PRO A 61 -2.44 -6.37 14.90
N GLN A 62 -3.48 -5.64 15.28
CA GLN A 62 -3.72 -4.28 14.76
C GLN A 62 -2.51 -3.38 15.00
N ALA A 63 -2.35 -2.33 14.18
CA ALA A 63 -1.20 -1.44 14.23
C ALA A 63 -0.97 -0.82 15.63
N ILE A 64 -2.04 -0.47 16.36
CA ILE A 64 -1.94 0.04 17.72
C ILE A 64 -1.32 -0.99 18.69
N GLY A 65 -1.66 -2.27 18.53
CA GLY A 65 -1.03 -3.36 19.30
C GLY A 65 0.42 -3.60 18.91
N LEU A 66 0.73 -3.49 17.63
CA LEU A 66 2.13 -3.55 17.15
C LEU A 66 2.92 -2.33 17.64
N GLY A 67 2.31 -1.15 17.71
CA GLY A 67 2.89 0.07 18.27
C GLY A 67 3.28 -0.11 19.74
N ALA A 68 2.44 -0.79 20.51
CA ALA A 68 2.68 -1.06 21.93
C ALA A 68 3.86 -2.00 22.21
N THR A 69 4.42 -2.65 21.21
CA THR A 69 5.65 -3.45 21.35
C THR A 69 6.90 -2.59 21.45
N PHE A 70 6.88 -1.37 20.92
CA PHE A 70 8.05 -0.49 20.77
C PHE A 70 9.22 -1.15 20.02
N ASP A 71 8.96 -2.22 19.27
CA ASP A 71 9.96 -3.06 18.59
C ASP A 71 9.97 -2.79 17.07
N ARG A 72 10.91 -1.95 16.66
CA ARG A 72 11.11 -1.59 15.25
C ARG A 72 11.51 -2.79 14.39
N GLU A 73 12.36 -3.67 14.92
CA GLU A 73 12.87 -4.83 14.18
C GLU A 73 11.77 -5.88 13.94
N LEU A 74 10.97 -6.12 14.98
CA LEU A 74 9.80 -7.01 14.87
C LEU A 74 8.85 -6.51 13.80
N LEU A 75 8.56 -5.22 13.80
CA LEU A 75 7.64 -4.63 12.83
C LEU A 75 8.16 -4.74 11.40
N GLN A 76 9.45 -4.52 11.19
CA GLN A 76 10.09 -4.70 9.87
C GLN A 76 10.00 -6.16 9.39
N LYS A 77 10.23 -7.14 10.26
CA LYS A 77 10.09 -8.57 9.95
C LYS A 77 8.65 -8.95 9.59
N ILE A 78 7.68 -8.45 10.36
CA ILE A 78 6.24 -8.65 10.08
C ILE A 78 5.89 -8.09 8.70
N ALA A 79 6.28 -6.85 8.42
CA ALA A 79 6.02 -6.21 7.13
C ALA A 79 6.68 -6.96 5.95
N GLY A 80 7.90 -7.49 6.15
CA GLY A 80 8.57 -8.33 5.16
C GLY A 80 7.83 -9.65 4.88
N SER A 81 7.26 -10.26 5.91
CA SER A 81 6.42 -11.45 5.78
C SER A 81 5.12 -11.15 5.03
N ILE A 82 4.46 -10.04 5.35
CA ILE A 82 3.27 -9.54 4.65
C ILE A 82 3.58 -9.30 3.16
N ALA A 83 4.71 -8.65 2.87
CA ALA A 83 5.14 -8.37 1.50
C ALA A 83 5.34 -9.66 0.69
N LEU A 84 5.97 -10.67 1.29
CA LEU A 84 6.19 -11.96 0.64
C LEU A 84 4.87 -12.66 0.32
N GLU A 85 3.93 -12.67 1.27
CA GLU A 85 2.62 -13.27 1.07
C GLU A 85 1.82 -12.51 -0.01
N ALA A 86 1.83 -11.18 0.02
CA ALA A 86 1.20 -10.35 -1.01
C ALA A 86 1.76 -10.61 -2.41
N ARG A 87 3.08 -10.73 -2.53
CA ARG A 87 3.75 -11.04 -3.80
C ARG A 87 3.39 -12.44 -4.31
N ALA A 88 3.33 -13.43 -3.43
CA ALA A 88 2.94 -14.78 -3.80
C ALA A 88 1.50 -14.83 -4.33
N LYS A 89 0.57 -14.15 -3.64
CA LYS A 89 -0.83 -14.02 -4.06
C LYS A 89 -0.96 -13.29 -5.40
N TYR A 90 -0.30 -12.15 -5.56
CA TYR A 90 -0.27 -11.42 -6.82
C TYR A 90 0.21 -12.30 -7.98
N ASN A 91 1.27 -13.07 -7.78
CA ASN A 91 1.80 -13.96 -8.82
C ASN A 91 0.79 -15.05 -9.18
N ALA A 92 0.11 -15.63 -8.19
CA ALA A 92 -0.91 -16.66 -8.41
C ALA A 92 -2.12 -16.08 -9.18
N TYR A 93 -2.69 -14.97 -8.72
CA TYR A 93 -3.82 -14.31 -9.38
C TYR A 93 -3.48 -13.83 -10.79
N SER A 94 -2.29 -13.24 -10.98
CA SER A 94 -1.85 -12.74 -12.29
C SER A 94 -1.70 -13.86 -13.33
N ARG A 95 -1.30 -15.09 -12.92
CA ARG A 95 -1.26 -16.26 -13.81
C ARG A 95 -2.65 -16.68 -14.27
N LEU A 96 -3.67 -16.44 -13.46
CA LEU A 96 -5.08 -16.68 -13.79
C LEU A 96 -5.74 -15.52 -14.53
N GLY A 97 -5.00 -14.46 -14.85
CA GLY A 97 -5.52 -13.24 -15.46
C GLY A 97 -6.32 -12.33 -14.53
N ASP A 98 -6.38 -12.67 -13.23
CA ASP A 98 -7.12 -11.88 -12.24
C ASP A 98 -6.26 -10.74 -11.69
N ARG A 99 -6.59 -9.52 -12.08
CA ARG A 99 -5.93 -8.27 -11.71
C ARG A 99 -6.89 -7.28 -11.05
N THR A 100 -7.93 -7.81 -10.42
CA THR A 100 -8.95 -7.02 -9.74
C THR A 100 -8.45 -6.46 -8.40
N ARG A 101 -9.26 -5.62 -7.78
CA ARG A 101 -8.97 -4.96 -6.50
C ARG A 101 -8.49 -5.94 -5.43
N TYR A 102 -7.56 -5.51 -4.60
CA TYR A 102 -6.89 -6.23 -3.51
C TYR A 102 -5.90 -7.32 -3.95
N LYS A 103 -5.67 -7.49 -5.24
CA LYS A 103 -4.77 -8.51 -5.79
C LYS A 103 -3.50 -7.92 -6.40
N GLY A 104 -3.27 -6.62 -6.19
CA GLY A 104 -2.05 -5.92 -6.60
C GLY A 104 -0.92 -6.05 -5.59
N VAL A 105 0.16 -5.30 -5.85
CA VAL A 105 1.34 -5.21 -4.99
C VAL A 105 1.60 -3.79 -4.49
N THR A 106 0.67 -2.88 -4.68
CA THR A 106 0.68 -1.54 -4.09
C THR A 106 -0.18 -1.56 -2.84
N MET A 107 0.46 -1.53 -1.67
CA MET A 107 -0.20 -1.63 -0.39
C MET A 107 -0.53 -0.23 0.15
N TRP A 108 -1.81 0.07 0.35
CA TRP A 108 -2.25 1.31 0.97
C TRP A 108 -2.04 1.24 2.49
N SER A 109 -0.79 1.16 2.85
CA SER A 109 -0.24 1.05 4.21
C SER A 109 1.21 1.49 4.25
N PRO A 110 1.73 1.90 5.43
CA PRO A 110 1.08 1.96 6.74
C PRO A 110 0.13 3.15 6.89
N ASN A 111 -0.71 3.12 7.95
CA ASN A 111 -1.40 4.30 8.44
C ASN A 111 -0.46 5.07 9.37
N ILE A 112 0.01 6.23 8.92
CA ILE A 112 0.92 7.11 9.68
C ILE A 112 0.22 8.33 10.29
N ASN A 113 -1.11 8.32 10.32
CA ASN A 113 -1.85 9.36 11.06
C ASN A 113 -1.48 9.29 12.55
N ILE A 114 -1.39 10.44 13.19
CA ILE A 114 -1.28 10.54 14.64
C ILE A 114 -2.69 10.40 15.25
N PHE A 115 -2.84 9.53 16.23
CA PHE A 115 -4.12 9.33 16.93
C PHE A 115 -4.42 10.50 17.86
N ARG A 116 -4.90 11.62 17.30
CA ARG A 116 -5.14 12.88 18.00
C ARG A 116 -6.44 12.93 18.78
N ASP A 117 -7.46 12.22 18.31
CA ASP A 117 -8.82 12.32 18.86
C ASP A 117 -9.38 10.91 19.08
N PRO A 118 -9.77 10.56 20.32
CA PRO A 118 -10.31 9.23 20.63
C PRO A 118 -11.68 8.96 19.96
N ARG A 119 -12.34 9.99 19.44
CA ARG A 119 -13.59 9.84 18.68
C ARG A 119 -13.37 9.44 17.22
N TRP A 120 -12.12 9.38 16.76
CA TRP A 120 -11.81 8.89 15.43
C TRP A 120 -11.95 7.37 15.34
N GLY A 121 -12.82 6.87 14.46
CA GLY A 121 -13.19 5.45 14.34
C GLY A 121 -12.08 4.53 13.80
N ARG A 122 -10.93 5.08 13.39
CA ARG A 122 -9.79 4.32 12.82
C ARG A 122 -8.49 4.43 13.62
N GLY A 123 -8.59 4.84 14.87
CA GLY A 123 -7.42 5.00 15.75
C GLY A 123 -6.61 3.71 15.91
N GLN A 124 -7.24 2.54 15.93
CA GLN A 124 -6.57 1.25 16.05
C GLN A 124 -5.67 0.89 14.84
N GLU A 125 -5.85 1.57 13.71
CA GLU A 125 -4.99 1.39 12.53
C GLU A 125 -3.66 2.14 12.64
N THR A 126 -3.45 2.95 13.68
CA THR A 126 -2.26 3.78 13.90
C THR A 126 -1.30 3.16 14.91
N TYR A 127 -0.06 3.65 14.93
CA TYR A 127 0.93 3.28 15.96
C TYR A 127 0.79 4.06 17.27
N GLY A 128 -0.20 4.97 17.38
CA GLY A 128 -0.48 5.75 18.57
C GLY A 128 -0.44 7.27 18.35
N GLU A 129 -0.28 8.01 19.43
CA GLU A 129 -0.33 9.48 19.43
C GLU A 129 1.05 10.15 19.32
N ASP A 130 2.14 9.40 19.56
CA ASP A 130 3.49 9.93 19.52
C ASP A 130 4.06 9.97 18.10
N PRO A 131 4.51 11.15 17.60
CA PRO A 131 5.03 11.28 16.25
C PRO A 131 6.39 10.61 16.04
N VAL A 132 7.22 10.50 17.08
CA VAL A 132 8.55 9.85 16.98
C VAL A 132 8.39 8.35 16.86
N LEU A 133 7.54 7.76 17.70
CA LEU A 133 7.19 6.33 17.61
C LEU A 133 6.57 6.01 16.27
N THR A 134 5.58 6.79 15.83
CA THR A 134 4.91 6.60 14.54
C THR A 134 5.87 6.70 13.38
N ALA A 135 6.80 7.65 13.38
CA ALA A 135 7.81 7.78 12.35
C ALA A 135 8.76 6.57 12.33
N SER A 136 9.26 6.15 13.49
CA SER A 136 10.17 5.00 13.62
C SER A 136 9.53 3.71 13.11
N LEU A 137 8.32 3.40 13.58
CA LEU A 137 7.60 2.18 13.21
C LEU A 137 7.06 2.24 11.77
N GLY A 138 6.59 3.40 11.32
CA GLY A 138 6.16 3.62 9.95
C GLY A 138 7.29 3.39 8.93
N CYS A 139 8.49 3.91 9.21
CA CYS A 139 9.67 3.64 8.39
C CYS A 139 10.02 2.16 8.37
N ALA A 140 10.04 1.48 9.52
CA ALA A 140 10.31 0.05 9.60
C ALA A 140 9.30 -0.78 8.78
N PHE A 141 8.03 -0.41 8.85
CA PHE A 141 6.97 -1.09 8.08
C PHE A 141 7.16 -0.90 6.57
N VAL A 142 7.47 0.33 6.13
CA VAL A 142 7.77 0.63 4.72
C VAL A 142 9.01 -0.14 4.25
N GLU A 143 10.09 -0.16 5.03
CA GLU A 143 11.32 -0.90 4.72
C GLU A 143 11.04 -2.40 4.57
N GLY A 144 10.21 -2.98 5.45
CA GLY A 144 9.79 -4.37 5.39
C GLY A 144 8.95 -4.67 4.14
N LEU A 145 7.93 -3.85 3.85
CA LEU A 145 7.11 -3.99 2.65
C LEU A 145 7.92 -3.87 1.36
N GLN A 146 8.90 -2.98 1.33
CA GLN A 146 9.70 -2.65 0.15
C GLN A 146 11.05 -3.40 0.08
N THR A 147 11.18 -4.53 0.77
CA THR A 147 12.33 -5.41 0.58
C THR A 147 12.54 -5.74 -0.89
N LYS A 148 13.81 -5.85 -1.30
CA LYS A 148 14.15 -6.13 -2.70
C LYS A 148 14.42 -7.62 -2.90
N ARG A 149 13.90 -8.15 -4.00
CA ARG A 149 14.24 -9.47 -4.53
C ARG A 149 14.55 -9.34 -6.03
N ASP A 150 15.66 -9.88 -6.44
CA ASP A 150 16.12 -9.85 -7.85
C ASP A 150 16.12 -8.43 -8.45
N GLY A 151 16.45 -7.41 -7.64
CA GLY A 151 16.49 -6.01 -8.05
C GLY A 151 15.14 -5.30 -8.08
N TYR A 152 14.04 -5.97 -7.75
CA TYR A 152 12.69 -5.40 -7.69
C TYR A 152 12.17 -5.30 -6.26
N LEU A 153 11.31 -4.31 -6.00
CA LEU A 153 10.58 -4.24 -4.74
C LEU A 153 9.61 -5.43 -4.63
N THR A 154 9.52 -6.02 -3.44
CA THR A 154 8.55 -7.09 -3.18
C THR A 154 7.12 -6.56 -3.28
N THR A 155 6.83 -5.42 -2.63
CA THR A 155 5.62 -4.62 -2.77
C THR A 155 5.97 -3.15 -2.77
N ALA A 156 5.02 -2.28 -3.07
CA ALA A 156 5.14 -0.83 -2.92
C ALA A 156 4.26 -0.36 -1.77
N ALA A 157 4.83 0.33 -0.79
CA ALA A 157 4.08 0.95 0.29
C ALA A 157 3.48 2.29 -0.15
N CYS A 158 2.28 2.58 0.31
CA CYS A 158 1.61 3.87 0.16
C CYS A 158 1.15 4.34 1.54
N ALA A 159 2.01 5.11 2.21
CA ALA A 159 1.70 5.66 3.52
C ALA A 159 0.47 6.58 3.43
N LYS A 160 -0.43 6.49 4.41
CA LYS A 160 -1.73 7.19 4.40
C LYS A 160 -2.06 7.78 5.77
N HIS A 161 -2.96 8.74 5.81
CA HIS A 161 -3.79 9.32 4.78
C HIS A 161 -3.38 10.78 4.54
N PHE A 162 -3.32 11.20 3.31
CA PHE A 162 -3.13 12.59 2.99
C PHE A 162 -4.52 13.26 2.83
N ALA A 163 -4.89 14.29 3.62
CA ALA A 163 -4.15 14.79 4.77
C ALA A 163 -5.03 14.68 6.03
N VAL A 164 -5.72 15.59 6.51
CA VAL A 164 -6.50 15.78 7.74
C VAL A 164 -7.56 14.68 7.95
N HIS A 165 -7.14 13.46 8.31
CA HIS A 165 -8.04 12.29 8.40
C HIS A 165 -8.32 11.83 9.84
N SER A 166 -7.62 12.35 10.85
CA SER A 166 -7.66 11.86 12.24
C SER A 166 -8.56 12.70 13.17
N GLY A 167 -9.60 13.31 12.64
CA GLY A 167 -10.62 14.02 13.41
C GLY A 167 -11.77 13.11 13.87
N PRO A 168 -12.78 13.67 14.58
CA PRO A 168 -13.94 12.92 15.00
C PRO A 168 -14.63 12.19 13.84
N GLU A 169 -15.02 10.93 14.05
CA GLU A 169 -15.58 10.08 13.00
C GLU A 169 -16.82 10.66 12.34
N ALA A 170 -17.68 11.31 13.12
CA ALA A 170 -18.91 11.95 12.62
C ALA A 170 -18.64 13.06 11.59
N LEU A 171 -17.45 13.68 11.64
CA LEU A 171 -17.06 14.79 10.76
C LEU A 171 -16.11 14.36 9.64
N ARG A 172 -15.75 13.09 9.54
CA ARG A 172 -14.72 12.57 8.61
C ARG A 172 -14.95 12.95 7.15
N HIS A 173 -16.20 13.04 6.72
CA HIS A 173 -16.56 13.36 5.33
C HIS A 173 -17.09 14.79 5.15
N SER A 174 -17.18 15.57 6.21
CA SER A 174 -17.70 16.92 6.21
C SER A 174 -16.79 17.92 6.93
N PHE A 175 -15.52 17.54 7.10
CA PHE A 175 -14.53 18.42 7.73
C PHE A 175 -14.24 19.62 6.82
N ASP A 176 -14.36 20.83 7.45
CA ASP A 176 -14.03 22.11 6.84
C ASP A 176 -12.84 22.76 7.59
#